data_4944474b5113d46679cbe21ff175b1c5
#
_entry.id   4944474b5113d46679cbe21ff175b1c5
#
_cell.length_a   1.000
_cell.length_b   1.000
_cell.length_c   1.000
_cell.angle_alpha   90.00
_cell.angle_beta   90.00
_cell.angle_gamma   90.00
#
_symmetry.space_group_name_H-M   'P 1'
#
loop_
_entity.id
_entity.type
_entity.pdbx_description
1 polymer ?
#
loop_
_entity_poly.entity_id
_entity_poly.type
_entity_poly.pdbx_seq_one_letter_code
_entity_poly.pdbx_strand_id
1 'polypeptide(L)'
;VTTLKQVTIFCDGSSLGNGQQSQRAAAVALLGYKGYWRAVGEYLGRATNQQAEIAAAAVGLESLRQPCQVNVFTDSRYVVETMNGRFRRKTNLPWWERLDRAAGPHKVHWEWTRGHVGHLVQEAADKAARGIAAAGHVDPIILRDAVDKVGTVDDTAID
;
A
#
# COMPACT_ATOMS: atom_id res chain seq x y z
N VAL A 1 -27.21 -1.84 -14.28
CA VAL A 1 -26.25 -1.17 -13.39
C VAL A 1 -25.10 -2.11 -13.07
N THR A 2 -23.90 -1.71 -13.39
CA THR A 2 -22.70 -2.52 -13.13
C THR A 2 -22.26 -2.34 -11.68
N THR A 3 -22.21 -3.43 -10.95
CA THR A 3 -21.67 -3.42 -9.59
C THR A 3 -20.15 -3.42 -9.66
N LEU A 4 -19.51 -2.52 -8.93
CA LEU A 4 -18.06 -2.48 -8.88
C LEU A 4 -17.52 -3.66 -8.11
N LYS A 5 -16.38 -4.21 -8.55
CA LYS A 5 -15.66 -5.23 -7.79
C LYS A 5 -15.16 -4.64 -6.49
N GLN A 6 -15.27 -5.40 -5.42
CA GLN A 6 -14.79 -4.98 -4.11
C GLN A 6 -13.42 -5.58 -3.87
N VAL A 7 -12.45 -4.71 -3.67
CA VAL A 7 -11.04 -5.08 -3.49
C VAL A 7 -10.56 -4.54 -2.15
N THR A 8 -9.77 -5.34 -1.45
CA THR A 8 -9.11 -4.92 -0.22
C THR A 8 -7.63 -4.75 -0.50
N ILE A 9 -7.07 -3.61 -0.11
CA ILE A 9 -5.64 -3.35 -0.27
C ILE A 9 -5.03 -3.09 1.12
N PHE A 10 -3.94 -3.80 1.42
CA PHE A 10 -3.04 -3.46 2.52
C PHE A 10 -1.75 -2.96 1.93
N CYS A 11 -1.33 -1.77 2.30
CA CYS A 11 -0.12 -1.19 1.74
C CYS A 11 0.80 -0.67 2.84
N ASP A 12 2.08 -0.68 2.53
CA ASP A 12 3.11 -0.20 3.44
C ASP A 12 4.31 0.32 2.67
N GLY A 13 4.91 1.36 3.19
CA GLY A 13 6.13 1.94 2.66
C GLY A 13 7.24 1.82 3.69
N SER A 14 8.46 1.67 3.21
CA SER A 14 9.63 1.58 4.05
C SER A 14 10.74 2.44 3.49
N SER A 15 11.44 3.16 4.37
CA SER A 15 12.63 3.90 3.99
C SER A 15 13.74 3.57 4.98
N LEU A 16 14.82 3.01 4.48
CA LEU A 16 16.01 2.67 5.25
C LEU A 16 17.07 3.76 5.05
N GLY A 17 17.92 3.97 6.05
CA GLY A 17 19.03 4.92 5.96
C GLY A 17 18.76 6.30 6.56
N ASN A 18 17.58 6.53 7.11
CA ASN A 18 17.25 7.71 7.95
C ASN A 18 17.71 9.05 7.37
N GLY A 19 17.35 9.35 6.11
CA GLY A 19 17.65 10.63 5.50
C GLY A 19 19.09 10.79 5.01
N GLN A 20 19.89 9.75 5.09
CA GLN A 20 21.26 9.74 4.58
C GLN A 20 21.27 9.59 3.06
N GLN A 21 22.45 9.80 2.43
CA GLN A 21 22.59 9.58 1.00
C GLN A 21 22.34 8.15 0.57
N SER A 22 22.50 7.21 1.50
CA SER A 22 22.22 5.78 1.29
C SER A 22 20.75 5.42 1.48
N GLN A 23 19.87 6.40 1.60
CA GLN A 23 18.45 6.15 1.81
C GLN A 23 17.86 5.29 0.71
N ARG A 24 17.17 4.22 1.12
CA ARG A 24 16.52 3.26 0.22
C ARG A 24 15.08 3.12 0.64
N ALA A 25 14.18 3.37 -0.28
CA ALA A 25 12.76 3.31 0.01
C ALA A 25 12.07 2.34 -0.94
N ALA A 26 11.00 1.75 -0.46
CA ALA A 26 10.18 0.84 -1.25
C ALA A 26 8.73 0.94 -0.81
N ALA A 27 7.84 0.57 -1.71
CA ALA A 27 6.41 0.55 -1.50
C ALA A 27 5.86 -0.80 -1.91
N VAL A 28 4.95 -1.35 -1.09
CA VAL A 28 4.31 -2.65 -1.36
C VAL A 28 2.83 -2.53 -1.08
N ALA A 29 2.03 -3.20 -1.92
CA ALA A 29 0.61 -3.37 -1.69
C ALA A 29 0.24 -4.84 -1.89
N LEU A 30 -0.59 -5.35 -0.97
CA LEU A 30 -1.22 -6.65 -1.07
C LEU A 30 -2.68 -6.43 -1.40
N LEU A 31 -3.14 -7.04 -2.48
CA LEU A 31 -4.50 -6.86 -2.98
C LEU A 31 -5.27 -8.16 -2.83
N GLY A 32 -6.39 -8.10 -2.12
CA GLY A 32 -7.28 -9.24 -1.88
C GLY A 32 -8.59 -9.08 -2.65
N TYR A 33 -8.99 -10.15 -3.31
CA TYR A 33 -10.25 -10.22 -4.03
C TYR A 33 -10.78 -11.64 -3.99
N LYS A 34 -11.95 -11.81 -3.41
CA LYS A 34 -12.62 -13.13 -3.30
C LYS A 34 -11.71 -14.20 -2.70
N GLY A 35 -10.94 -13.84 -1.69
CA GLY A 35 -10.05 -14.77 -1.00
C GLY A 35 -8.70 -14.99 -1.66
N TYR A 36 -8.47 -14.40 -2.82
CA TYR A 36 -7.19 -14.50 -3.52
C TYR A 36 -6.38 -13.22 -3.29
N TRP A 37 -5.08 -13.39 -3.09
CA TRP A 37 -4.18 -12.28 -2.83
C TRP A 37 -3.08 -12.23 -3.88
N ARG A 38 -2.68 -11.01 -4.22
CA ARG A 38 -1.47 -10.77 -5.00
C ARG A 38 -0.72 -9.59 -4.43
N ALA A 39 0.56 -9.52 -4.72
CA ALA A 39 1.42 -8.46 -4.22
C ALA A 39 2.03 -7.69 -5.39
N VAL A 40 2.11 -6.39 -5.21
CA VAL A 40 2.82 -5.50 -6.13
C VAL A 40 3.78 -4.64 -5.33
N GLY A 41 4.87 -4.23 -5.94
CA GLY A 41 5.86 -3.41 -5.26
C GLY A 41 6.60 -2.51 -6.22
N GLU A 42 7.25 -1.52 -5.63
CA GLU A 42 8.08 -0.57 -6.36
C GLU A 42 9.28 -0.21 -5.50
N TYR A 43 10.47 -0.23 -6.10
CA TYR A 43 11.66 0.31 -5.44
C TYR A 43 11.73 1.80 -5.77
N LEU A 44 11.73 2.64 -4.74
CA LEU A 44 11.66 4.09 -4.92
C LEU A 44 13.05 4.75 -4.88
N GLY A 45 14.05 4.03 -4.41
CA GLY A 45 15.37 4.61 -4.20
C GLY A 45 15.34 5.64 -3.08
N ARG A 46 15.73 6.86 -3.39
CA ARG A 46 15.83 7.92 -2.38
C ARG A 46 14.48 8.57 -2.14
N ALA A 47 13.82 8.17 -1.06
CA ALA A 47 12.54 8.71 -0.66
C ALA A 47 12.39 8.62 0.85
N THR A 48 11.57 9.49 1.42
CA THR A 48 11.27 9.49 2.85
C THR A 48 10.26 8.41 3.19
N ASN A 49 10.13 8.12 4.47
CA ASN A 49 9.10 7.19 4.96
C ASN A 49 7.70 7.64 4.53
N GLN A 50 7.39 8.93 4.69
CA GLN A 50 6.09 9.46 4.30
C GLN A 50 5.84 9.31 2.80
N GLN A 51 6.85 9.59 1.98
CA GLN A 51 6.75 9.43 0.53
C GLN A 51 6.51 7.97 0.16
N ALA A 52 7.22 7.05 0.81
CA ALA A 52 7.03 5.62 0.57
C ALA A 52 5.63 5.16 0.94
N GLU A 53 5.06 5.67 2.03
CA GLU A 53 3.71 5.34 2.43
C GLU A 53 2.66 5.82 1.41
N ILE A 54 2.84 7.02 0.87
CA ILE A 54 1.96 7.54 -0.18
C ILE A 54 2.09 6.66 -1.43
N ALA A 55 3.32 6.34 -1.83
CA ALA A 55 3.58 5.53 -3.01
C ALA A 55 3.00 4.12 -2.88
N ALA A 56 2.98 3.55 -1.68
CA ALA A 56 2.44 2.22 -1.45
C ALA A 56 0.94 2.16 -1.78
N ALA A 57 0.18 3.16 -1.35
CA ALA A 57 -1.23 3.25 -1.71
C ALA A 57 -1.40 3.45 -3.22
N ALA A 58 -0.57 4.30 -3.82
CA ALA A 58 -0.64 4.57 -5.26
C ALA A 58 -0.34 3.31 -6.09
N VAL A 59 0.71 2.59 -5.77
CA VAL A 59 1.08 1.40 -6.56
C VAL A 59 0.01 0.32 -6.49
N GLY A 60 -0.65 0.18 -5.34
CA GLY A 60 -1.76 -0.75 -5.20
C GLY A 60 -2.94 -0.37 -6.10
N LEU A 61 -3.37 0.88 -6.02
CA LEU A 61 -4.51 1.36 -6.81
C LEU A 61 -4.20 1.36 -8.31
N GLU A 62 -2.98 1.71 -8.70
CA GLU A 62 -2.55 1.70 -10.11
C GLU A 62 -2.58 0.30 -10.72
N SER A 63 -2.46 -0.74 -9.92
CA SER A 63 -2.44 -2.11 -10.41
C SER A 63 -3.83 -2.66 -10.77
N LEU A 64 -4.88 -1.93 -10.42
CA LEU A 64 -6.26 -2.31 -10.75
C LEU A 64 -6.56 -1.91 -12.19
N ARG A 65 -7.15 -2.84 -12.94
CA ARG A 65 -7.37 -2.67 -14.38
C ARG A 65 -8.73 -2.07 -14.73
N GLN A 66 -9.62 -1.95 -13.76
CA GLN A 66 -10.96 -1.43 -13.96
C GLN A 66 -11.38 -0.68 -12.69
N PRO A 67 -12.39 0.21 -12.78
CA PRO A 67 -12.91 0.86 -11.59
C PRO A 67 -13.40 -0.15 -10.57
N CYS A 68 -13.00 0.05 -9.32
CA CYS A 68 -13.33 -0.83 -8.19
C CYS A 68 -13.81 -0.02 -7.01
N GLN A 69 -14.50 -0.68 -6.11
CA GLN A 69 -14.70 -0.18 -4.76
C GLN A 69 -13.57 -0.76 -3.90
N VAL A 70 -12.77 0.09 -3.29
CA VAL A 70 -11.53 -0.33 -2.64
C VAL A 70 -11.51 0.12 -1.19
N ASN A 71 -11.25 -0.83 -0.30
CA ASN A 71 -10.90 -0.51 1.07
C ASN A 71 -9.38 -0.55 1.17
N VAL A 72 -8.76 0.59 1.44
CA VAL A 72 -7.31 0.69 1.59
C VAL A 72 -6.97 0.77 3.06
N PHE A 73 -6.21 -0.22 3.51
CA PHE A 73 -5.68 -0.30 4.88
C PHE A 73 -4.21 0.05 4.87
N THR A 74 -3.82 0.95 5.76
CA THR A 74 -2.42 1.34 5.93
C THR A 74 -2.20 1.67 7.40
N ASP A 75 -0.98 1.45 7.89
CA ASP A 75 -0.61 1.88 9.23
C ASP A 75 -0.13 3.34 9.26
N SER A 76 -0.13 4.01 8.12
CA SER A 76 0.22 5.43 8.02
C SER A 76 -0.99 6.30 8.30
N ARG A 77 -1.06 6.84 9.50
CA ARG A 77 -2.10 7.80 9.85
C ARG A 77 -2.02 9.04 8.97
N TYR A 78 -0.81 9.42 8.59
CA TYR A 78 -0.56 10.55 7.70
C TYR A 78 -1.32 10.40 6.37
N VAL A 79 -1.25 9.20 5.77
CA VAL A 79 -1.97 8.94 4.51
C VAL A 79 -3.49 8.95 4.73
N VAL A 80 -3.97 8.23 5.76
CA VAL A 80 -5.41 8.11 6.01
C VAL A 80 -6.03 9.48 6.29
N GLU A 81 -5.44 10.25 7.18
CA GLU A 81 -5.99 11.54 7.58
C GLU A 81 -5.93 12.55 6.44
N THR A 82 -4.89 12.50 5.61
CA THR A 82 -4.76 13.41 4.46
C THR A 82 -5.81 13.07 3.41
N MET A 83 -5.96 11.79 3.07
CA MET A 83 -6.93 11.38 2.05
C MET A 83 -8.38 11.55 2.51
N ASN A 84 -8.62 11.54 3.81
CA ASN A 84 -9.94 11.84 4.38
C ASN A 84 -10.19 13.34 4.59
N GLY A 85 -9.24 14.18 4.17
CA GLY A 85 -9.40 15.62 4.22
C GLY A 85 -9.17 16.27 5.56
N ARG A 86 -8.65 15.53 6.55
CA ARG A 86 -8.39 16.06 7.89
C ARG A 86 -7.04 16.76 8.02
N PHE A 87 -6.03 16.31 7.24
CA PHE A 87 -4.73 16.95 7.19
C PHE A 87 -4.59 17.73 5.89
N ARG A 88 -4.03 18.95 6.00
CA ARG A 88 -3.76 19.79 4.84
C ARG A 88 -2.47 19.32 4.16
N ARG A 89 -2.49 19.31 2.83
CA ARG A 89 -1.32 18.93 2.04
C ARG A 89 -0.40 20.14 1.90
N LYS A 90 0.73 20.12 2.64
CA LYS A 90 1.71 21.21 2.62
C LYS A 90 2.99 20.80 1.91
N THR A 91 3.33 19.52 1.96
CA THR A 91 4.56 18.99 1.38
C THR A 91 4.22 17.72 0.59
N ASN A 92 5.21 17.17 -0.11
CA ASN A 92 5.06 15.92 -0.87
C ASN A 92 4.01 16.02 -1.97
N LEU A 93 3.83 17.22 -2.54
CA LEU A 93 2.74 17.47 -3.50
C LEU A 93 2.77 16.56 -4.73
N PRO A 94 3.92 16.30 -5.37
CA PRO A 94 3.94 15.37 -6.50
C PRO A 94 3.51 13.95 -6.13
N TRP A 95 3.82 13.52 -4.90
CA TRP A 95 3.44 12.21 -4.39
C TRP A 95 1.93 12.13 -4.19
N TRP A 96 1.34 13.18 -3.64
CA TRP A 96 -0.12 13.27 -3.49
C TRP A 96 -0.83 13.33 -4.84
N GLU A 97 -0.27 14.04 -5.81
CA GLU A 97 -0.83 14.07 -7.17
C GLU A 97 -0.88 12.69 -7.79
N ARG A 98 0.18 11.89 -7.63
CA ARG A 98 0.20 10.51 -8.10
C ARG A 98 -0.91 9.71 -7.45
N LEU A 99 -1.06 9.83 -6.13
CA LEU A 99 -2.08 9.09 -5.41
C LEU A 99 -3.50 9.53 -5.83
N ASP A 100 -3.71 10.82 -6.02
CA ASP A 100 -4.99 11.32 -6.51
C ASP A 100 -5.35 10.71 -7.87
N ARG A 101 -4.38 10.65 -8.79
CA ARG A 101 -4.61 10.03 -10.09
C ARG A 101 -4.90 8.54 -9.97
N ALA A 102 -4.18 7.86 -9.09
CA ALA A 102 -4.38 6.43 -8.87
C ALA A 102 -5.75 6.12 -8.27
N ALA A 103 -6.21 6.97 -7.35
CA ALA A 103 -7.49 6.79 -6.67
C ALA A 103 -8.69 7.23 -7.50
N GLY A 104 -8.49 8.17 -8.44
CA GLY A 104 -9.57 8.82 -9.15
C GLY A 104 -10.59 7.90 -9.84
N PRO A 105 -10.17 6.80 -10.51
CA PRO A 105 -11.11 5.88 -11.14
C PRO A 105 -11.95 5.05 -10.17
N HIS A 106 -11.61 5.03 -8.88
CA HIS A 106 -12.16 4.10 -7.91
C HIS A 106 -12.97 4.81 -6.84
N LYS A 107 -13.80 4.04 -6.14
CA LYS A 107 -14.42 4.47 -4.90
C LYS A 107 -13.56 3.94 -3.76
N VAL A 108 -12.81 4.82 -3.10
CA VAL A 108 -11.81 4.41 -2.12
C VAL A 108 -12.26 4.80 -0.72
N HIS A 109 -12.18 3.82 0.19
CA HIS A 109 -12.38 4.01 1.61
C HIS A 109 -11.03 3.79 2.31
N TRP A 110 -10.60 4.74 3.14
CA TRP A 110 -9.30 4.74 3.78
C TRP A 110 -9.42 4.32 5.23
N GLU A 111 -8.67 3.30 5.64
CA GLU A 111 -8.70 2.76 6.99
C GLU A 111 -7.30 2.69 7.58
N TRP A 112 -7.20 3.10 8.83
CA TRP A 112 -5.96 3.00 9.60
C TRP A 112 -5.93 1.67 10.33
N THR A 113 -4.91 0.83 10.07
CA THR A 113 -4.80 -0.48 10.71
C THR A 113 -4.26 -0.36 12.13
N ARG A 114 -4.89 -1.14 13.03
CA ARG A 114 -4.52 -1.20 14.43
C ARG A 114 -4.83 -2.58 14.98
N GLY A 115 -3.88 -3.49 15.07
CA GLY A 115 -4.04 -4.73 15.82
C GLY A 115 -5.30 -5.53 15.54
N HIS A 116 -5.80 -5.52 14.30
CA HIS A 116 -7.02 -6.22 13.89
C HIS A 116 -6.69 -7.53 13.19
N VAL A 117 -7.75 -8.21 12.69
CA VAL A 117 -7.62 -9.39 11.85
C VAL A 117 -6.68 -9.14 10.67
N GLY A 118 -6.70 -7.91 10.12
CA GLY A 118 -5.82 -7.53 9.03
C GLY A 118 -4.35 -7.34 9.41
N HIS A 119 -4.01 -7.45 10.69
CA HIS A 119 -2.65 -7.24 11.17
C HIS A 119 -1.64 -8.17 10.49
N LEU A 120 -2.01 -9.43 10.26
CA LEU A 120 -1.15 -10.38 9.56
C LEU A 120 -0.81 -9.88 8.15
N VAL A 121 -1.79 -9.34 7.45
CA VAL A 121 -1.59 -8.85 6.08
C VAL A 121 -0.74 -7.58 6.10
N GLN A 122 -1.01 -6.68 7.05
CA GLN A 122 -0.21 -5.45 7.21
C GLN A 122 1.25 -5.78 7.52
N GLU A 123 1.48 -6.78 8.36
CA GLU A 123 2.84 -7.23 8.68
C GLU A 123 3.55 -7.82 7.47
N ALA A 124 2.82 -8.57 6.65
CA ALA A 124 3.38 -9.12 5.42
C ALA A 124 3.79 -8.00 4.44
N ALA A 125 2.97 -6.96 4.32
CA ALA A 125 3.29 -5.80 3.49
C ALA A 125 4.53 -5.06 4.03
N ASP A 126 4.60 -4.87 5.34
CA ASP A 126 5.75 -4.23 5.99
C ASP A 126 7.04 -4.99 5.73
N LYS A 127 7.02 -6.30 5.95
CA LYS A 127 8.19 -7.13 5.75
C LYS A 127 8.66 -7.09 4.29
N ALA A 128 7.72 -7.16 3.35
CA ALA A 128 8.04 -7.11 1.93
C ALA A 128 8.63 -5.74 1.54
N ALA A 129 8.07 -4.65 2.03
CA ALA A 129 8.57 -3.31 1.74
C ALA A 129 10.01 -3.14 2.27
N ARG A 130 10.27 -3.59 3.50
CA ARG A 130 11.62 -3.54 4.06
C ARG A 130 12.59 -4.42 3.27
N GLY A 131 12.13 -5.59 2.82
CA GLY A 131 12.95 -6.49 2.02
C GLY A 131 13.34 -5.90 0.67
N ILE A 132 12.41 -5.27 -0.03
CA ILE A 132 12.68 -4.62 -1.31
C ILE A 132 13.60 -3.42 -1.11
N ALA A 133 13.36 -2.63 -0.06
CA ALA A 133 14.21 -1.49 0.26
C ALA A 133 15.67 -1.94 0.49
N ALA A 134 15.86 -3.01 1.25
CA ALA A 134 17.19 -3.55 1.52
C ALA A 134 17.84 -4.14 0.26
N ALA A 135 17.07 -4.83 -0.58
CA ALA A 135 17.57 -5.45 -1.81
C ALA A 135 17.92 -4.43 -2.88
N GLY A 136 17.24 -3.28 -2.88
CA GLY A 136 17.47 -2.26 -3.90
C GLY A 136 16.77 -2.53 -5.22
N HIS A 137 15.85 -3.47 -5.27
CA HIS A 137 15.03 -3.79 -6.44
C HIS A 137 13.83 -4.62 -6.00
N VAL A 138 12.83 -4.73 -6.89
CA VAL A 138 11.65 -5.56 -6.62
C VAL A 138 11.99 -7.01 -6.93
N ASP A 139 12.26 -7.78 -5.87
CA ASP A 139 12.55 -9.21 -5.97
C ASP A 139 11.22 -9.97 -5.99
N PRO A 140 10.92 -10.72 -7.06
CA PRO A 140 9.66 -11.48 -7.13
C PRO A 140 9.49 -12.49 -5.99
N ILE A 141 10.60 -13.00 -5.44
CA ILE A 141 10.54 -13.96 -4.33
C ILE A 141 9.98 -13.28 -3.08
N ILE A 142 10.38 -12.03 -2.84
CA ILE A 142 9.88 -11.27 -1.68
C ILE A 142 8.36 -11.09 -1.79
N LEU A 143 7.86 -10.73 -2.98
CA LEU A 143 6.43 -10.56 -3.18
C LEU A 143 5.68 -11.87 -3.04
N ARG A 144 6.22 -12.97 -3.59
CA ARG A 144 5.61 -14.29 -3.47
C ARG A 144 5.55 -14.73 -2.02
N ASP A 145 6.62 -14.52 -1.25
CA ASP A 145 6.65 -14.89 0.16
C ASP A 145 5.58 -14.13 0.95
N ALA A 146 5.35 -12.86 0.60
CA ALA A 146 4.30 -12.07 1.25
C ALA A 146 2.91 -12.67 0.98
N VAL A 147 2.65 -13.05 -0.26
CA VAL A 147 1.38 -13.69 -0.64
C VAL A 147 1.21 -15.02 0.09
N ASP A 148 2.27 -15.84 0.13
CA ASP A 148 2.24 -17.13 0.81
C ASP A 148 1.95 -16.97 2.30
N LYS A 149 2.52 -15.96 2.93
CA LYS A 149 2.29 -15.66 4.33
C LYS A 149 0.85 -15.31 4.64
N VAL A 150 0.22 -14.53 3.76
CA VAL A 150 -1.18 -14.15 3.90
C VAL A 150 -2.10 -15.34 3.65
N GLY A 151 -1.74 -16.19 2.67
CA GLY A 151 -2.46 -17.43 2.39
C GLY A 151 -3.91 -17.18 1.98
N THR A 152 -4.82 -17.72 2.77
CA THR A 152 -6.25 -17.67 2.47
C THR A 152 -7.02 -16.76 3.42
N VAL A 153 -6.38 -15.72 3.95
CA VAL A 153 -7.10 -14.74 4.76
C VAL A 153 -8.28 -14.20 3.96
N ASP A 154 -9.45 -14.19 4.59
CA ASP A 154 -10.67 -13.71 3.95
C ASP A 154 -10.62 -12.17 3.91
N ASP A 155 -10.50 -11.62 2.69
CA ASP A 155 -10.44 -10.17 2.50
C ASP A 155 -11.75 -9.45 2.88
N THR A 156 -12.87 -10.17 2.92
CA THR A 156 -14.17 -9.56 3.26
C THR A 156 -14.44 -9.55 4.76
N ALA A 157 -13.69 -10.31 5.55
CA ALA A 157 -13.88 -10.41 6.99
C ALA A 157 -13.04 -9.42 7.80
N ILE A 158 -12.31 -8.54 7.14
CA ILE A 158 -11.41 -7.59 7.79
C ILE A 158 -12.18 -6.31 8.12
N ASP A 159 -12.15 -5.93 9.40
CA ASP A 159 -12.80 -4.70 9.91
C ASP A 159 -11.79 -3.60 10.17
#